data_a401345ff472fb3c1208be47ae16e431
#
_entry.id   a401345ff472fb3c1208be47ae16e431
#
_cell.length_a   1.000
_cell.length_b   1.000
_cell.length_c   1.000
_cell.angle_alpha   90.00
_cell.angle_beta   90.00
_cell.angle_gamma   90.00
#
_symmetry.space_group_name_H-M   'P 1'
#
loop_
_entity.id
_entity.type
_entity.pdbx_description
1 polymer ?
#
loop_
_entity_poly.entity_id
_entity_poly.type
_entity_poly.pdbx_seq_one_letter_code
_entity_poly.pdbx_strand_id
1 'polypeptide(L)'
;MGTPAPQVLVSEADYLAAERDAEVRHEYVDGVLFAMAGGSRAHNQIATNLVVALGTHLRGSGCRVSSSDMKVRLADGRRYYYPDIVVSRGDVREEPDEYTETRPVLVVEILSPSTAATDRREKRLAYQGLPSLIDYLIVSQETTFAERFTREGEDGWTRAEFGPDEGIGLASVGTTIAMSDLYADVRPGAGRAPPDRVSAEASCRKEPSLKFDHRVAARA
;
A
#
# COMPACT_ATOMS: atom_id res chain seq x y z
N MET A 1 11.71 11.21 -35.67
CA MET A 1 11.10 11.06 -34.35
C MET A 1 9.64 10.66 -34.58
N GLY A 2 9.27 9.40 -34.30
CA GLY A 2 7.89 8.94 -34.46
C GLY A 2 7.04 9.52 -33.33
N THR A 3 5.89 10.07 -33.66
CA THR A 3 4.88 10.46 -32.67
C THR A 3 4.41 9.18 -31.98
N PRO A 4 4.44 9.09 -30.61
CA PRO A 4 3.90 7.92 -29.93
C PRO A 4 2.43 7.74 -30.32
N ALA A 5 2.00 6.49 -30.53
CA ALA A 5 0.61 6.19 -30.80
C ALA A 5 -0.25 6.72 -29.65
N PRO A 6 -1.45 7.27 -29.91
CA PRO A 6 -2.34 7.75 -28.88
C PRO A 6 -2.68 6.58 -27.94
N GLN A 7 -2.38 6.73 -26.67
CA GLN A 7 -2.75 5.78 -25.64
C GLN A 7 -4.25 5.89 -25.44
N VAL A 8 -4.98 4.80 -25.70
CA VAL A 8 -6.42 4.75 -25.46
C VAL A 8 -6.62 4.65 -23.95
N LEU A 9 -7.17 5.71 -23.36
CA LEU A 9 -7.50 5.72 -21.93
C LEU A 9 -8.83 4.99 -21.72
N VAL A 10 -8.85 4.12 -20.73
CA VAL A 10 -10.05 3.38 -20.30
C VAL A 10 -10.82 4.25 -19.31
N SER A 11 -12.15 4.31 -19.42
CA SER A 11 -12.96 4.98 -18.42
C SER A 11 -13.02 4.18 -17.12
N GLU A 12 -13.25 4.85 -15.98
CA GLU A 12 -13.44 4.18 -14.69
C GLU A 12 -14.56 3.13 -14.75
N ALA A 13 -15.67 3.46 -15.39
CA ALA A 13 -16.83 2.56 -15.54
C ALA A 13 -16.48 1.31 -16.37
N ASP A 14 -15.77 1.49 -17.49
CA ASP A 14 -15.33 0.37 -18.33
C ASP A 14 -14.31 -0.51 -17.60
N TYR A 15 -13.37 0.09 -16.85
CA TYR A 15 -12.45 -0.64 -16.01
C TYR A 15 -13.17 -1.50 -14.97
N LEU A 16 -14.08 -0.90 -14.18
CA LEU A 16 -14.78 -1.63 -13.13
C LEU A 16 -15.66 -2.76 -13.67
N ALA A 17 -16.25 -2.56 -14.85
CA ALA A 17 -17.03 -3.60 -15.53
C ALA A 17 -16.15 -4.76 -16.02
N ALA A 18 -15.02 -4.44 -16.67
CA ALA A 18 -14.09 -5.45 -17.19
C ALA A 18 -13.35 -6.20 -16.08
N GLU A 19 -12.94 -5.49 -15.02
CA GLU A 19 -12.16 -6.06 -13.91
C GLU A 19 -12.93 -7.09 -13.09
N ARG A 20 -14.25 -7.03 -13.10
CA ARG A 20 -15.10 -7.99 -12.38
C ARG A 20 -14.89 -9.42 -12.85
N ASP A 21 -14.77 -9.62 -14.15
CA ASP A 21 -14.65 -10.92 -14.81
C ASP A 21 -13.21 -11.20 -15.30
N ALA A 22 -12.25 -10.33 -14.98
CA ALA A 22 -10.89 -10.46 -15.44
C ALA A 22 -10.16 -11.65 -14.78
N GLU A 23 -9.51 -12.48 -15.60
CA GLU A 23 -8.65 -13.57 -15.11
C GLU A 23 -7.36 -13.06 -14.44
N VAL A 24 -6.90 -11.88 -14.84
CA VAL A 24 -5.72 -11.19 -14.30
C VAL A 24 -6.18 -9.86 -13.73
N ARG A 25 -5.78 -9.54 -12.50
CA ARG A 25 -6.10 -8.26 -11.87
C ARG A 25 -5.28 -7.12 -12.46
N HIS A 26 -5.90 -5.96 -12.60
CA HIS A 26 -5.26 -4.76 -13.12
C HIS A 26 -5.43 -3.59 -12.16
N GLU A 27 -4.34 -2.95 -11.83
CA GLU A 27 -4.39 -1.63 -11.21
C GLU A 27 -4.78 -0.59 -12.26
N TYR A 28 -5.54 0.41 -11.85
CA TYR A 28 -6.02 1.49 -12.72
C TYR A 28 -5.46 2.82 -12.23
N VAL A 29 -4.80 3.53 -13.13
CA VAL A 29 -4.20 4.84 -12.82
C VAL A 29 -4.52 5.80 -13.96
N ASP A 30 -5.38 6.76 -13.72
CA ASP A 30 -5.73 7.83 -14.68
C ASP A 30 -6.09 7.32 -16.10
N GLY A 31 -6.79 6.19 -16.19
CA GLY A 31 -7.20 5.59 -17.46
C GLY A 31 -6.23 4.55 -18.01
N VAL A 32 -5.11 4.30 -17.35
CA VAL A 32 -4.12 3.29 -17.75
C VAL A 32 -4.25 2.04 -16.87
N LEU A 33 -4.21 0.86 -17.49
CA LEU A 33 -4.25 -0.42 -16.80
C LEU A 33 -2.86 -1.02 -16.65
N PHE A 34 -2.56 -1.53 -15.45
CA PHE A 34 -1.32 -2.21 -15.13
C PHE A 34 -1.64 -3.62 -14.64
N ALA A 35 -1.31 -4.63 -15.43
CA ALA A 35 -1.52 -6.02 -15.03
C ALA A 35 -0.66 -6.39 -13.83
N MET A 36 -1.26 -7.07 -12.86
CA MET A 36 -0.53 -7.56 -11.68
C MET A 36 0.25 -8.83 -12.02
N ALA A 37 1.45 -8.93 -11.48
CA ALA A 37 2.28 -10.13 -11.57
C ALA A 37 2.11 -11.00 -10.31
N GLY A 38 2.32 -12.28 -10.43
CA GLY A 38 2.32 -13.20 -9.28
C GLY A 38 3.50 -12.95 -8.33
N GLY A 39 3.29 -13.22 -7.03
CA GLY A 39 4.31 -13.08 -5.99
C GLY A 39 5.24 -14.29 -5.88
N SER A 40 6.47 -14.07 -5.37
CA SER A 40 7.43 -15.11 -5.03
C SER A 40 6.96 -15.93 -3.81
N ARG A 41 7.67 -17.04 -3.51
CA ARG A 41 7.41 -17.81 -2.26
C ARG A 41 7.62 -16.96 -1.00
N ALA A 42 8.69 -16.13 -0.98
CA ALA A 42 8.97 -15.25 0.14
C ALA A 42 7.85 -14.21 0.32
N HIS A 43 7.42 -13.59 -0.78
CA HIS A 43 6.28 -12.66 -0.79
C HIS A 43 5.03 -13.31 -0.21
N ASN A 44 4.63 -14.47 -0.71
CA ASN A 44 3.44 -15.19 -0.25
C ASN A 44 3.55 -15.62 1.22
N GLN A 45 4.74 -16.05 1.70
CA GLN A 45 4.91 -16.42 3.10
C GLN A 45 4.78 -15.20 4.03
N ILE A 46 5.39 -14.07 3.68
CA ILE A 46 5.25 -12.80 4.42
C ILE A 46 3.78 -12.37 4.47
N ALA A 47 3.07 -12.40 3.33
CA ALA A 47 1.66 -12.08 3.27
C ALA A 47 0.82 -12.99 4.18
N THR A 48 1.08 -14.30 4.16
CA THR A 48 0.41 -15.28 5.01
C THR A 48 0.64 -14.99 6.49
N ASN A 49 1.89 -14.73 6.90
CA ASN A 49 2.23 -14.43 8.29
C ASN A 49 1.50 -13.17 8.78
N LEU A 50 1.46 -12.12 7.94
CA LEU A 50 0.71 -10.89 8.25
C LEU A 50 -0.79 -11.11 8.36
N VAL A 51 -1.40 -11.85 7.42
CA VAL A 51 -2.84 -12.16 7.46
C VAL A 51 -3.19 -12.94 8.72
N VAL A 52 -2.37 -13.93 9.11
CA VAL A 52 -2.58 -14.72 10.34
C VAL A 52 -2.47 -13.82 11.58
N ALA A 53 -1.42 -13.01 11.67
CA ALA A 53 -1.20 -12.13 12.81
C ALA A 53 -2.33 -11.10 12.97
N LEU A 54 -2.63 -10.36 11.90
CA LEU A 54 -3.67 -9.33 11.89
C LEU A 54 -5.07 -9.94 12.06
N GLY A 55 -5.39 -11.01 11.33
CA GLY A 55 -6.69 -11.68 11.39
C GLY A 55 -6.99 -12.28 12.76
N THR A 56 -5.97 -12.80 13.44
CA THR A 56 -6.11 -13.31 14.81
C THR A 56 -6.35 -12.18 15.80
N HIS A 57 -5.54 -11.11 15.72
CA HIS A 57 -5.64 -9.95 16.62
C HIS A 57 -6.97 -9.20 16.44
N LEU A 58 -7.43 -9.03 15.21
CA LEU A 58 -8.59 -8.22 14.89
C LEU A 58 -9.93 -8.95 14.94
N ARG A 59 -9.93 -10.24 15.29
CA ARG A 59 -11.17 -11.01 15.39
C ARG A 59 -12.15 -10.39 16.39
N GLY A 60 -13.33 -10.03 15.92
CA GLY A 60 -14.38 -9.41 16.74
C GLY A 60 -14.18 -7.91 17.01
N SER A 61 -13.15 -7.26 16.43
CA SER A 61 -12.88 -5.83 16.62
C SER A 61 -13.72 -4.90 15.72
N GLY A 62 -14.45 -5.46 14.74
CA GLY A 62 -15.13 -4.69 13.70
C GLY A 62 -14.19 -4.24 12.55
N CYS A 63 -12.92 -4.65 12.58
CA CYS A 63 -12.00 -4.48 11.46
C CYS A 63 -12.02 -5.72 10.56
N ARG A 64 -11.81 -5.49 9.26
CA ARG A 64 -11.69 -6.54 8.24
C ARG A 64 -10.28 -6.57 7.70
N VAL A 65 -9.71 -7.76 7.58
CA VAL A 65 -8.42 -7.99 6.93
C VAL A 65 -8.68 -8.64 5.58
N SER A 66 -8.24 -8.02 4.51
CA SER A 66 -8.32 -8.55 3.15
C SER A 66 -6.94 -8.58 2.52
N SER A 67 -6.73 -9.51 1.58
CA SER A 67 -5.45 -9.67 0.87
C SER A 67 -5.67 -9.72 -0.63
N SER A 68 -4.73 -9.20 -1.38
CA SER A 68 -4.50 -9.30 -2.83
C SER A 68 -5.67 -9.03 -3.79
N ASP A 69 -6.87 -9.53 -3.52
CA ASP A 69 -8.02 -9.45 -4.43
C ASP A 69 -8.99 -8.30 -4.09
N MET A 70 -8.70 -7.55 -3.04
CA MET A 70 -9.50 -6.39 -2.65
C MET A 70 -8.84 -5.11 -3.11
N LYS A 71 -9.47 -4.41 -4.05
CA LYS A 71 -8.96 -3.13 -4.53
C LYS A 71 -9.31 -1.99 -3.58
N VAL A 72 -8.39 -1.03 -3.49
CA VAL A 72 -8.59 0.23 -2.77
C VAL A 72 -8.80 1.35 -3.76
N ARG A 73 -9.93 2.04 -3.64
CA ARG A 73 -10.22 3.25 -4.39
C ARG A 73 -9.56 4.44 -3.71
N LEU A 74 -8.75 5.19 -4.45
CA LEU A 74 -8.10 6.39 -3.93
C LEU A 74 -9.06 7.58 -3.86
N ALA A 75 -8.71 8.57 -3.04
CA ALA A 75 -9.57 9.73 -2.75
C ALA A 75 -9.94 10.57 -3.98
N ASP A 76 -9.08 10.57 -5.00
CA ASP A 76 -9.34 11.27 -6.26
C ASP A 76 -10.34 10.57 -7.19
N GLY A 77 -10.73 9.31 -6.87
CA GLY A 77 -11.62 8.49 -7.67
C GLY A 77 -11.07 8.09 -9.05
N ARG A 78 -9.78 8.33 -9.30
CA ARG A 78 -9.11 8.09 -10.58
C ARG A 78 -8.07 6.99 -10.51
N ARG A 79 -7.85 6.41 -9.33
CA ARG A 79 -6.87 5.37 -9.08
C ARG A 79 -7.44 4.26 -8.23
N TYR A 80 -7.13 3.03 -8.63
CA TYR A 80 -7.45 1.79 -7.95
C TYR A 80 -6.20 0.94 -7.87
N TYR A 81 -5.79 0.58 -6.67
CA TYR A 81 -4.66 -0.32 -6.42
C TYR A 81 -5.13 -1.57 -5.69
N TYR A 82 -4.39 -2.65 -5.85
CA TYR A 82 -4.55 -3.89 -5.10
C TYR A 82 -3.38 -4.06 -4.13
N PRO A 83 -3.50 -3.57 -2.89
CA PRO A 83 -2.44 -3.79 -1.91
C PRO A 83 -2.34 -5.27 -1.54
N ASP A 84 -1.16 -5.72 -1.13
CA ASP A 84 -0.98 -7.08 -0.67
C ASP A 84 -1.85 -7.39 0.55
N ILE A 85 -2.00 -6.42 1.47
CA ILE A 85 -2.93 -6.51 2.60
C ILE A 85 -3.58 -5.16 2.85
N VAL A 86 -4.86 -5.16 3.10
CA VAL A 86 -5.61 -4.00 3.56
C VAL A 86 -6.40 -4.35 4.83
N VAL A 87 -6.38 -3.45 5.80
CA VAL A 87 -7.29 -3.50 6.94
C VAL A 87 -8.22 -2.30 6.88
N SER A 88 -9.52 -2.58 6.83
CA SER A 88 -10.56 -1.57 6.78
C SER A 88 -11.46 -1.64 8.01
N ARG A 89 -12.02 -0.49 8.39
CA ARG A 89 -12.96 -0.35 9.49
C ARG A 89 -14.26 0.25 9.00
N GLY A 90 -15.38 -0.16 9.61
CA GLY A 90 -16.70 0.36 9.30
C GLY A 90 -17.63 -0.68 8.66
N ASP A 91 -18.83 -0.25 8.30
CA ASP A 91 -19.86 -1.11 7.74
C ASP A 91 -19.58 -1.40 6.25
N VAL A 92 -19.54 -2.68 5.87
CA VAL A 92 -19.38 -3.09 4.47
C VAL A 92 -20.48 -2.57 3.55
N ARG A 93 -21.67 -2.29 4.11
CA ARG A 93 -22.80 -1.75 3.35
C ARG A 93 -22.62 -0.30 2.89
N GLU A 94 -21.61 0.37 3.42
CA GLU A 94 -21.24 1.72 3.01
C GLU A 94 -20.16 1.75 1.92
N GLU A 95 -19.60 0.58 1.56
CA GLU A 95 -18.67 0.47 0.45
C GLU A 95 -19.40 0.46 -0.90
N PRO A 96 -18.78 0.94 -2.00
CA PRO A 96 -19.44 1.09 -3.30
C PRO A 96 -19.82 -0.25 -3.95
N ASP A 97 -19.08 -1.31 -3.66
CA ASP A 97 -19.32 -2.68 -4.14
C ASP A 97 -18.61 -3.71 -3.22
N GLU A 98 -18.78 -5.01 -3.55
CA GLU A 98 -18.18 -6.11 -2.79
C GLU A 98 -16.66 -6.30 -3.01
N TYR A 99 -16.06 -5.55 -3.94
CA TYR A 99 -14.67 -5.73 -4.40
C TYR A 99 -13.80 -4.51 -4.14
N THR A 100 -14.35 -3.48 -3.51
CA THR A 100 -13.67 -2.18 -3.33
C THR A 100 -13.72 -1.72 -1.89
N GLU A 101 -12.57 -1.34 -1.33
CA GLU A 101 -12.43 -0.65 -0.05
C GLU A 101 -12.14 0.84 -0.28
N THR A 102 -12.83 1.70 0.46
CA THR A 102 -12.65 3.15 0.36
C THR A 102 -12.11 3.77 1.65
N ARG A 103 -12.13 3.01 2.74
CA ARG A 103 -11.74 3.49 4.08
C ARG A 103 -10.74 2.57 4.78
N PRO A 104 -9.59 2.28 4.13
CA PRO A 104 -8.54 1.52 4.79
C PRO A 104 -7.95 2.30 5.96
N VAL A 105 -7.62 1.60 7.06
CA VAL A 105 -6.87 2.15 8.19
C VAL A 105 -5.40 1.71 8.18
N LEU A 106 -5.13 0.56 7.56
CA LEU A 106 -3.79 0.03 7.32
C LEU A 106 -3.71 -0.51 5.88
N VAL A 107 -2.66 -0.15 5.18
CA VAL A 107 -2.27 -0.75 3.90
C VAL A 107 -0.85 -1.30 4.02
N VAL A 108 -0.64 -2.50 3.49
CA VAL A 108 0.67 -3.15 3.45
C VAL A 108 1.03 -3.52 2.02
N GLU A 109 2.24 -3.16 1.60
CA GLU A 109 2.86 -3.58 0.34
C GLU A 109 4.13 -4.39 0.63
N ILE A 110 4.24 -5.56 0.02
CA ILE A 110 5.41 -6.43 0.12
C ILE A 110 6.22 -6.25 -1.16
N LEU A 111 7.35 -5.57 -1.04
CA LEU A 111 8.15 -5.16 -2.18
C LEU A 111 8.68 -6.33 -2.99
N SER A 112 8.42 -6.30 -4.29
CA SER A 112 9.13 -7.09 -5.28
C SER A 112 10.16 -6.23 -6.02
N PRO A 113 11.18 -6.82 -6.68
CA PRO A 113 12.14 -6.05 -7.48
C PRO A 113 11.49 -5.19 -8.57
N SER A 114 10.32 -5.60 -9.08
CA SER A 114 9.59 -4.89 -10.14
C SER A 114 8.72 -3.76 -9.63
N THR A 115 8.22 -3.82 -8.38
CA THR A 115 7.25 -2.84 -7.84
C THR A 115 7.88 -1.87 -6.85
N ALA A 116 9.05 -2.18 -6.29
CA ALA A 116 9.67 -1.46 -5.18
C ALA A 116 9.75 0.07 -5.36
N ALA A 117 10.04 0.55 -6.57
CA ALA A 117 10.16 1.99 -6.84
C ALA A 117 8.77 2.68 -6.81
N THR A 118 7.75 2.02 -7.40
CA THR A 118 6.36 2.51 -7.46
C THR A 118 5.73 2.49 -6.08
N ASP A 119 5.88 1.39 -5.34
CA ASP A 119 5.28 1.22 -4.00
C ASP A 119 5.86 2.23 -2.99
N ARG A 120 7.18 2.45 -3.05
CA ARG A 120 7.86 3.40 -2.15
C ARG A 120 7.55 4.86 -2.42
N ARG A 121 7.16 5.22 -3.63
CA ARG A 121 7.02 6.62 -4.02
C ARG A 121 5.61 6.96 -4.46
N GLU A 122 5.12 6.34 -5.52
CA GLU A 122 3.83 6.70 -6.13
C GLU A 122 2.66 6.21 -5.29
N LYS A 123 2.59 4.90 -5.01
CA LYS A 123 1.51 4.32 -4.20
C LYS A 123 1.48 4.90 -2.80
N ARG A 124 2.65 5.06 -2.15
CA ARG A 124 2.74 5.68 -0.83
C ARG A 124 2.05 7.04 -0.79
N LEU A 125 2.42 7.96 -1.71
CA LEU A 125 1.83 9.30 -1.75
C LEU A 125 0.32 9.26 -2.05
N ALA A 126 -0.09 8.36 -2.93
CA ALA A 126 -1.48 8.16 -3.27
C ALA A 126 -2.30 7.67 -2.07
N TYR A 127 -1.82 6.64 -1.37
CA TYR A 127 -2.48 6.12 -0.16
C TYR A 127 -2.47 7.12 1.00
N GLN A 128 -1.41 7.89 1.18
CA GLN A 128 -1.34 8.94 2.20
C GLN A 128 -2.40 10.03 2.01
N GLY A 129 -2.95 10.19 0.81
CA GLY A 129 -4.08 11.06 0.52
C GLY A 129 -5.43 10.54 1.03
N LEU A 130 -5.54 9.29 1.47
CA LEU A 130 -6.77 8.75 2.06
C LEU A 130 -6.94 9.23 3.51
N PRO A 131 -8.03 9.94 3.85
CA PRO A 131 -8.22 10.47 5.21
C PRO A 131 -8.30 9.39 6.29
N SER A 132 -8.79 8.20 5.94
CA SER A 132 -8.95 7.07 6.85
C SER A 132 -7.65 6.34 7.18
N LEU A 133 -6.62 6.46 6.31
CA LEU A 133 -5.38 5.72 6.46
C LEU A 133 -4.56 6.26 7.63
N ILE A 134 -4.18 5.37 8.53
CA ILE A 134 -3.35 5.66 9.71
C ILE A 134 -1.94 5.14 9.51
N ASP A 135 -1.79 3.88 9.08
CA ASP A 135 -0.48 3.28 8.83
C ASP A 135 -0.36 2.80 7.38
N TYR A 136 0.79 3.07 6.78
CA TYR A 136 1.24 2.46 5.52
C TYR A 136 2.54 1.70 5.79
N LEU A 137 2.53 0.38 5.60
CA LEU A 137 3.64 -0.51 5.88
C LEU A 137 4.23 -1.05 4.58
N ILE A 138 5.52 -0.96 4.43
CA ILE A 138 6.30 -1.54 3.33
C ILE A 138 7.20 -2.62 3.91
N VAL A 139 7.13 -3.84 3.35
CA VAL A 139 7.92 -4.99 3.80
C VAL A 139 8.81 -5.50 2.67
N SER A 140 10.09 -5.74 2.94
CA SER A 140 11.00 -6.29 1.96
C SER A 140 10.89 -7.83 1.90
N GLN A 141 10.76 -8.41 0.71
CA GLN A 141 10.88 -9.86 0.56
C GLN A 141 12.34 -10.33 0.40
N GLU A 142 13.28 -9.42 0.17
CA GLU A 142 14.70 -9.74 -0.10
C GLU A 142 15.56 -9.71 1.15
N THR A 143 15.19 -8.87 2.11
CA THR A 143 15.92 -8.69 3.39
C THR A 143 14.93 -8.57 4.54
N THR A 144 15.35 -8.95 5.77
CA THR A 144 14.52 -8.75 6.98
C THR A 144 14.49 -7.26 7.33
N PHE A 145 13.61 -6.53 6.65
CA PHE A 145 13.50 -5.09 6.74
C PHE A 145 12.07 -4.63 6.43
N ALA A 146 11.58 -3.66 7.20
CA ALA A 146 10.30 -3.01 6.95
C ALA A 146 10.39 -1.49 7.18
N GLU A 147 9.54 -0.75 6.51
CA GLU A 147 9.34 0.69 6.68
C GLU A 147 7.87 0.94 7.01
N ARG A 148 7.59 1.69 8.06
CA ARG A 148 6.24 2.12 8.39
C ARG A 148 6.14 3.63 8.30
N PHE A 149 5.06 4.09 7.70
CA PHE A 149 4.63 5.49 7.73
C PHE A 149 3.36 5.57 8.55
N THR A 150 3.35 6.38 9.61
CA THR A 150 2.19 6.58 10.49
C THR A 150 1.72 8.02 10.40
N ARG A 151 0.41 8.24 10.29
CA ARG A 151 -0.18 9.57 10.25
C ARG A 151 -0.06 10.25 11.60
N GLU A 152 0.42 11.49 11.61
CA GLU A 152 0.45 12.37 12.78
C GLU A 152 -0.34 13.65 12.50
N GLY A 153 -1.49 13.78 13.16
CA GLY A 153 -2.39 14.91 12.91
C GLY A 153 -3.01 14.90 11.50
N GLU A 154 -3.37 16.07 11.00
CA GLU A 154 -4.10 16.18 9.73
C GLU A 154 -3.21 15.99 8.50
N ASP A 155 -1.99 16.51 8.52
CA ASP A 155 -1.10 16.55 7.34
C ASP A 155 0.28 15.92 7.56
N GLY A 156 0.55 15.39 8.76
CA GLY A 156 1.86 14.86 9.12
C GLY A 156 1.95 13.35 8.93
N TRP A 157 3.16 12.88 8.54
CA TRP A 157 3.51 11.46 8.50
C TRP A 157 4.90 11.27 9.10
N THR A 158 5.02 10.34 10.04
CA THR A 158 6.31 9.89 10.56
C THR A 158 6.73 8.61 9.88
N ARG A 159 8.04 8.45 9.66
CA ARG A 159 8.64 7.24 9.10
C ARG A 159 9.45 6.54 10.17
N ALA A 160 9.31 5.22 10.26
CA ALA A 160 10.15 4.36 11.08
C ALA A 160 10.64 3.16 10.25
N GLU A 161 11.85 2.70 10.54
CA GLU A 161 12.47 1.53 9.92
C GLU A 161 12.68 0.43 10.97
N PHE A 162 12.53 -0.83 10.55
CA PHE A 162 12.59 -1.99 11.43
C PHE A 162 13.52 -3.06 10.87
N GLY A 163 14.42 -3.53 11.72
CA GLY A 163 15.34 -4.64 11.46
C GLY A 163 14.93 -5.94 12.15
N PRO A 164 15.77 -7.00 12.08
CA PRO A 164 15.41 -8.37 12.47
C PRO A 164 14.89 -8.55 13.89
N ASP A 165 15.42 -7.80 14.86
CA ASP A 165 15.14 -7.99 16.29
C ASP A 165 14.10 -6.98 16.83
N GLU A 166 13.40 -6.28 15.94
CA GLU A 166 12.48 -5.22 16.32
C GLU A 166 11.01 -5.67 16.17
N GLY A 167 10.11 -4.87 16.74
CA GLY A 167 8.66 -5.04 16.60
C GLY A 167 8.04 -3.84 15.90
N ILE A 168 7.19 -4.10 14.90
CA ILE A 168 6.45 -3.08 14.16
C ILE A 168 5.18 -2.74 14.93
N GLY A 169 5.17 -1.62 15.63
CA GLY A 169 3.94 -1.11 16.25
C GLY A 169 3.01 -0.54 15.17
N LEU A 170 1.76 -0.97 15.14
CA LEU A 170 0.73 -0.51 14.19
C LEU A 170 -0.36 0.23 14.96
N ALA A 171 -0.32 1.57 14.92
CA ALA A 171 -1.26 2.43 15.64
C ALA A 171 -2.70 2.26 15.12
N SER A 172 -2.85 2.02 13.82
CA SER A 172 -4.13 1.79 13.13
C SER A 172 -4.96 0.67 13.73
N VAL A 173 -4.29 -0.37 14.24
CA VAL A 173 -4.91 -1.61 14.71
C VAL A 173 -4.53 -1.97 16.15
N GLY A 174 -3.72 -1.15 16.83
CA GLY A 174 -3.38 -1.30 18.26
C GLY A 174 -2.59 -2.58 18.57
N THR A 175 -1.67 -2.99 17.69
CA THR A 175 -0.84 -4.18 17.88
C THR A 175 0.62 -3.92 17.54
N THR A 176 1.49 -4.86 17.94
CA THR A 176 2.90 -4.90 17.53
C THR A 176 3.17 -6.28 16.93
N ILE A 177 3.73 -6.32 15.72
CA ILE A 177 4.15 -7.55 15.04
C ILE A 177 5.66 -7.64 15.15
N ALA A 178 6.18 -8.73 15.75
CA ALA A 178 7.62 -8.95 15.80
C ALA A 178 8.14 -9.27 14.38
N MET A 179 9.31 -8.73 14.04
CA MET A 179 9.97 -9.03 12.76
C MET A 179 10.28 -10.52 12.61
N SER A 180 10.57 -11.21 13.71
CA SER A 180 10.75 -12.66 13.75
C SER A 180 9.49 -13.42 13.31
N ASP A 181 8.31 -12.96 13.73
CA ASP A 181 7.03 -13.58 13.37
C ASP A 181 6.67 -13.28 11.93
N LEU A 182 6.91 -12.03 11.50
CA LEU A 182 6.68 -11.58 10.13
C LEU A 182 7.50 -12.39 9.11
N TYR A 183 8.73 -12.73 9.45
CA TYR A 183 9.64 -13.49 8.58
C TYR A 183 9.76 -14.98 8.96
N ALA A 184 8.85 -15.52 9.79
CA ALA A 184 8.83 -16.93 10.13
C ALA A 184 8.72 -17.77 8.84
N ASP A 185 9.61 -18.76 8.70
CA ASP A 185 9.70 -19.64 7.52
C ASP A 185 10.00 -18.94 6.18
N VAL A 186 10.32 -17.66 6.22
CA VAL A 186 10.78 -16.92 5.05
C VAL A 186 12.28 -17.12 4.88
N ARG A 187 12.70 -17.49 3.67
CA ARG A 187 14.10 -17.43 3.26
C ARG A 187 14.25 -16.20 2.36
N PRO A 188 14.65 -15.05 2.93
CA PRO A 188 14.93 -13.87 2.11
C PRO A 188 15.96 -14.25 1.06
N GLY A 189 15.77 -13.75 -0.17
CA GLY A 189 16.74 -14.00 -1.24
C GLY A 189 18.16 -13.58 -0.79
N ALA A 190 19.20 -14.19 -1.34
CA ALA A 190 20.59 -13.77 -1.12
C ALA A 190 20.88 -12.38 -1.75
N GLY A 191 19.94 -11.44 -1.61
CA GLY A 191 19.95 -10.11 -2.16
C GLY A 191 20.70 -9.12 -1.25
N ARG A 192 21.23 -8.12 -1.87
CA ARG A 192 21.99 -6.98 -1.38
C ARG A 192 21.62 -6.56 0.06
N ALA A 193 22.63 -6.33 0.88
CA ALA A 193 22.48 -5.76 2.23
C ALA A 193 21.53 -4.56 2.23
N PRO A 194 20.73 -4.38 3.29
CA PRO A 194 19.86 -3.20 3.44
C PRO A 194 20.70 -1.93 3.23
N PRO A 195 20.11 -0.85 2.70
CA PRO A 195 20.82 0.43 2.61
C PRO A 195 21.31 0.81 3.99
N ASP A 196 22.55 1.30 4.09
CA ASP A 196 23.14 1.73 5.35
C ASP A 196 22.15 2.61 6.11
N ARG A 197 21.89 2.24 7.38
CA ARG A 197 21.05 3.06 8.26
C ARG A 197 21.68 4.44 8.34
N VAL A 198 20.99 5.43 7.80
CA VAL A 198 21.34 6.83 8.06
C VAL A 198 21.11 7.06 9.54
N SER A 199 22.20 7.29 10.27
CA SER A 199 22.17 7.52 11.72
C SER A 199 21.10 8.55 12.08
N ALA A 200 20.21 8.18 13.00
CA ALA A 200 19.00 8.91 13.40
C ALA A 200 19.26 10.22 14.14
N GLU A 201 20.40 10.90 13.92
CA GLU A 201 20.74 12.15 14.62
C GLU A 201 20.48 13.43 13.84
N ALA A 202 19.95 13.35 12.63
CA ALA A 202 19.66 14.59 11.90
C ALA A 202 18.46 14.41 10.98
N SER A 203 17.27 14.60 11.45
CA SER A 203 16.25 15.33 10.71
C SER A 203 14.83 15.12 11.25
N CYS A 204 14.51 15.82 12.29
CA CYS A 204 13.15 16.37 12.41
C CYS A 204 13.02 17.49 11.37
N ARG A 205 13.02 17.15 10.09
CA ARG A 205 12.61 18.06 9.00
C ARG A 205 11.23 17.63 8.56
N LYS A 206 10.24 18.43 8.96
CA LYS A 206 8.92 18.42 8.33
C LYS A 206 9.14 18.57 6.82
N GLU A 207 8.80 17.55 6.04
CA GLU A 207 8.69 17.72 4.60
C GLU A 207 7.58 18.75 4.33
N PRO A 208 7.83 19.77 3.52
CA PRO A 208 6.81 20.77 3.20
C PRO A 208 5.68 20.10 2.43
N SER A 209 4.44 20.30 2.89
CA SER A 209 3.25 19.91 2.17
C SER A 209 3.27 20.51 0.76
N LEU A 210 3.34 19.67 -0.26
CA LEU A 210 3.14 20.06 -1.64
C LEU A 210 1.67 20.46 -1.79
N LYS A 211 1.40 21.77 -1.69
CA LYS A 211 0.11 22.34 -2.07
C LYS A 211 -0.04 22.18 -3.58
N PHE A 212 -0.96 21.36 -4.00
CA PHE A 212 -1.40 21.34 -5.38
C PHE A 212 -2.11 22.67 -5.68
N ASP A 213 -1.47 23.50 -6.49
CA ASP A 213 -2.04 24.76 -6.95
C ASP A 213 -3.11 24.49 -8.03
N HIS A 214 -4.37 24.67 -7.66
CA HIS A 214 -5.54 24.59 -8.55
C HIS A 214 -5.68 25.83 -9.43
N ARG A 215 -4.64 26.23 -10.14
CA ARG A 215 -4.74 27.27 -11.17
C ARG A 215 -4.52 26.69 -12.55
N VAL A 216 -5.55 26.10 -13.13
CA VAL A 216 -5.65 26.00 -14.58
C VAL A 216 -6.33 27.27 -15.07
N ALA A 217 -5.53 28.08 -15.75
CA ALA A 217 -5.95 29.31 -16.35
C ALA A 217 -7.00 29.08 -17.45
N ALA A 218 -8.14 29.75 -17.32
CA ALA A 218 -8.99 30.06 -18.47
C ALA A 218 -8.22 30.99 -19.41
N ARG A 219 -8.06 30.59 -20.65
CA ARG A 219 -7.82 31.51 -21.79
C ARG A 219 -8.46 30.98 -23.07
N ALA A 220 -9.41 31.80 -23.50
CA ALA A 220 -9.91 32.12 -24.84
C ALA A 220 -9.94 31.00 -25.91
#